data_9852b661d72955683e56daa0fddb6144
#
_entry.id   9852b661d72955683e56daa0fddb6144
#
_cell.length_a   1.000
_cell.length_b   1.000
_cell.length_c   1.000
_cell.angle_alpha   90.00
_cell.angle_beta   90.00
_cell.angle_gamma   90.00
#
_symmetry.space_group_name_H-M   'P 1'
#
loop_
_entity.id
_entity.type
_entity.pdbx_description
1 polymer ?
#
loop_
_entity_poly.entity_id
_entity_poly.type
_entity_poly.pdbx_seq_one_letter_code
_entity_poly.pdbx_strand_id
1 'polypeptide(L)'
;MNNRKIIQALVFFFLSLLLSIFLANLVIPKASSKLTAEDSTKVEQPSLYYLAVGDSLTEGVGDTTGQGGFATLLANSFTNEFGYQVTYRNFGISGNTSSQIFKRMKEDSDLAEALKDADVMTLTVGGNDLRKVILKNFTNLDVSTFDKPATEYGKRLEKIIRRAREKNPNLPIYVIGIYNPFYLNFPELTDMQLVVDKWNQETESRTRKFSGVYFVPINDLLYKGLEGEQGVSVNTSKIANNLLYGEDSFHPNNTG
;
A
#
# COMPACT_ATOMS: atom_id res chain seq x y z
N MET A 1 -25.95 23.36 -61.03
CA MET A 1 -27.09 23.42 -60.10
C MET A 1 -27.31 24.92 -59.80
N ASN A 2 -28.52 25.44 -59.98
CA ASN A 2 -28.73 26.90 -59.96
C ASN A 2 -28.60 27.41 -58.51
N ASN A 3 -27.74 28.38 -58.25
CA ASN A 3 -27.44 28.91 -56.88
C ASN A 3 -28.72 29.29 -56.09
N ARG A 4 -29.78 29.74 -56.83
CA ARG A 4 -31.10 30.02 -56.20
C ARG A 4 -31.73 28.78 -55.55
N LYS A 5 -31.63 27.60 -56.18
CA LYS A 5 -32.19 26.36 -55.61
C LYS A 5 -31.41 25.89 -54.38
N ILE A 6 -30.11 26.10 -54.38
CA ILE A 6 -29.26 25.79 -53.22
C ILE A 6 -29.60 26.69 -52.03
N ILE A 7 -29.73 27.99 -52.27
CA ILE A 7 -30.11 28.94 -51.20
C ILE A 7 -31.53 28.64 -50.67
N GLN A 8 -32.46 28.29 -51.52
CA GLN A 8 -33.83 27.91 -51.08
C GLN A 8 -33.79 26.61 -50.22
N ALA A 9 -32.98 25.61 -50.59
CA ALA A 9 -32.85 24.39 -49.85
C ALA A 9 -32.18 24.62 -48.46
N LEU A 10 -31.16 25.49 -48.40
CA LEU A 10 -30.52 25.87 -47.13
C LEU A 10 -31.48 26.63 -46.21
N VAL A 11 -32.24 27.58 -46.75
CA VAL A 11 -33.23 28.33 -45.96
C VAL A 11 -34.31 27.39 -45.42
N PHE A 12 -34.81 26.47 -46.24
CA PHE A 12 -35.80 25.47 -45.80
C PHE A 12 -35.21 24.55 -44.71
N PHE A 13 -33.96 24.10 -44.87
CA PHE A 13 -33.27 23.29 -43.88
C PHE A 13 -33.15 24.00 -42.52
N PHE A 14 -32.71 25.26 -42.52
CA PHE A 14 -32.55 26.01 -41.26
C PHE A 14 -33.90 26.32 -40.62
N LEU A 15 -34.92 26.63 -41.41
CA LEU A 15 -36.27 26.86 -40.87
C LEU A 15 -36.88 25.58 -40.25
N SER A 16 -36.70 24.43 -40.91
CA SER A 16 -37.14 23.13 -40.35
C SER A 16 -36.37 22.74 -39.10
N LEU A 17 -35.06 23.02 -39.05
CA LEU A 17 -34.26 22.79 -37.86
C LEU A 17 -34.69 23.66 -36.67
N LEU A 18 -34.91 24.95 -36.90
CA LEU A 18 -35.40 25.86 -35.87
C LEU A 18 -36.81 25.46 -35.38
N LEU A 19 -37.68 25.03 -36.27
CA LEU A 19 -39.00 24.51 -35.90
C LEU A 19 -38.87 23.22 -35.07
N SER A 20 -38.00 22.33 -35.45
CA SER A 20 -37.75 21.09 -34.69
C SER A 20 -37.22 21.36 -33.28
N ILE A 21 -36.28 22.30 -33.13
CA ILE A 21 -35.77 22.74 -31.84
C ILE A 21 -36.88 23.38 -30.99
N PHE A 22 -37.72 24.22 -31.63
CA PHE A 22 -38.84 24.84 -30.92
C PHE A 22 -39.86 23.81 -30.42
N LEU A 23 -40.23 22.84 -31.27
CA LEU A 23 -41.15 21.76 -30.90
C LEU A 23 -40.54 20.86 -29.82
N ALA A 24 -39.23 20.53 -29.91
CA ALA A 24 -38.56 19.78 -28.89
C ALA A 24 -38.56 20.49 -27.52
N ASN A 25 -38.39 21.82 -27.49
CA ASN A 25 -38.50 22.62 -26.26
C ASN A 25 -39.90 22.70 -25.68
N LEU A 26 -40.95 22.47 -26.50
CA LEU A 26 -42.36 22.41 -26.04
C LEU A 26 -42.72 21.04 -25.45
N VAL A 27 -42.15 19.96 -26.00
CA VAL A 27 -42.49 18.58 -25.65
C VAL A 27 -41.57 18.01 -24.58
N ILE A 28 -40.29 18.41 -24.57
CA ILE A 28 -39.33 17.92 -23.59
C ILE A 28 -39.49 18.77 -22.31
N PRO A 29 -39.97 18.20 -21.20
CA PRO A 29 -40.03 18.93 -19.94
C PRO A 29 -38.64 19.37 -19.56
N LYS A 30 -38.43 20.64 -19.26
CA LYS A 30 -37.19 21.12 -18.70
C LYS A 30 -36.97 20.37 -17.37
N ALA A 31 -35.96 19.54 -17.31
CA ALA A 31 -35.56 18.92 -16.06
C ALA A 31 -35.31 20.05 -15.04
N SER A 32 -36.17 20.16 -14.05
CA SER A 32 -35.87 21.02 -12.91
C SER A 32 -34.68 20.42 -12.21
N SER A 33 -33.58 21.18 -12.13
CA SER A 33 -32.47 20.82 -11.24
C SER A 33 -33.05 20.76 -9.82
N LYS A 34 -33.30 19.56 -9.31
CA LYS A 34 -33.72 19.34 -7.92
C LYS A 34 -32.56 19.51 -6.93
N LEU A 35 -31.39 19.89 -7.41
CA LEU A 35 -30.27 20.31 -6.57
C LEU A 35 -30.49 21.79 -6.19
N THR A 36 -31.36 22.02 -5.23
CA THR A 36 -31.36 23.28 -4.49
C THR A 36 -30.10 23.26 -3.58
N ALA A 37 -29.40 24.40 -3.53
CA ALA A 37 -28.23 24.58 -2.70
C ALA A 37 -28.48 24.37 -1.18
N GLU A 38 -29.73 24.17 -0.79
CA GLU A 38 -30.14 23.88 0.59
C GLU A 38 -30.09 22.41 0.98
N ASP A 39 -30.01 21.47 0.02
CA ASP A 39 -29.97 20.03 0.31
C ASP A 39 -28.54 19.45 0.35
N SER A 40 -27.51 20.28 0.14
CA SER A 40 -26.17 19.94 0.51
C SER A 40 -25.96 20.23 2.01
N THR A 41 -26.58 19.45 2.89
CA THR A 41 -25.97 19.18 4.18
C THR A 41 -24.56 18.70 3.85
N LYS A 42 -23.55 19.54 4.07
CA LYS A 42 -22.16 19.10 4.08
C LYS A 42 -22.11 17.97 5.08
N VAL A 43 -22.16 16.74 4.61
CA VAL A 43 -21.76 15.59 5.43
C VAL A 43 -20.30 15.88 5.73
N GLU A 44 -20.03 16.35 6.93
CA GLU A 44 -18.67 16.55 7.39
C GLU A 44 -17.99 15.19 7.32
N GLN A 45 -17.11 15.02 6.34
CA GLN A 45 -16.33 13.78 6.23
C GLN A 45 -15.42 13.70 7.45
N PRO A 46 -15.43 12.57 8.18
CA PRO A 46 -14.53 12.43 9.31
C PRO A 46 -13.07 12.52 8.83
N SER A 47 -12.24 13.25 9.57
CA SER A 47 -10.82 13.35 9.29
C SER A 47 -10.10 12.08 9.75
N LEU A 48 -9.05 11.68 9.04
CA LEU A 48 -8.17 10.57 9.40
C LEU A 48 -6.72 10.95 9.11
N TYR A 49 -5.84 10.91 10.11
CA TYR A 49 -4.42 11.08 9.92
C TYR A 49 -3.73 9.71 9.87
N TYR A 50 -3.41 9.26 8.66
CA TYR A 50 -2.70 8.01 8.42
C TYR A 50 -1.20 8.23 8.31
N LEU A 51 -0.44 7.48 9.12
CA LEU A 51 1.01 7.52 9.18
C LEU A 51 1.61 6.19 8.72
N ALA A 52 2.41 6.20 7.67
CA ALA A 52 3.17 5.03 7.22
C ALA A 52 4.63 5.18 7.63
N VAL A 53 5.15 4.22 8.40
CA VAL A 53 6.54 4.19 8.88
C VAL A 53 7.18 2.87 8.46
N GLY A 54 8.44 2.90 8.02
CA GLY A 54 9.08 1.64 7.70
C GLY A 54 10.30 1.71 6.81
N ASP A 55 10.46 0.65 6.05
CA ASP A 55 11.54 0.41 5.10
C ASP A 55 11.12 0.65 3.64
N SER A 56 11.71 -0.09 2.71
CA SER A 56 11.43 0.00 1.27
C SER A 56 9.98 -0.33 0.89
N LEU A 57 9.30 -1.22 1.62
CA LEU A 57 7.89 -1.52 1.35
C LEU A 57 7.01 -0.30 1.63
N THR A 58 7.26 0.39 2.75
CA THR A 58 6.56 1.65 3.08
C THR A 58 6.94 2.76 2.10
N GLU A 59 8.20 2.86 1.67
CA GLU A 59 8.66 3.84 0.68
C GLU A 59 7.96 3.66 -0.68
N GLY A 60 7.57 2.42 -1.01
CA GLY A 60 6.93 2.06 -2.26
C GLY A 60 7.91 1.59 -3.34
N VAL A 61 9.06 1.01 -2.95
CA VAL A 61 10.00 0.41 -3.90
C VAL A 61 9.33 -0.74 -4.64
N GLY A 62 9.49 -0.77 -5.97
CA GLY A 62 8.82 -1.72 -6.87
C GLY A 62 7.54 -1.18 -7.52
N ASP A 63 7.00 -0.06 -7.04
CA ASP A 63 5.92 0.66 -7.70
C ASP A 63 6.43 1.46 -8.89
N THR A 64 6.19 0.95 -10.10
CA THR A 64 6.58 1.61 -11.36
C THR A 64 5.65 2.76 -11.76
N THR A 65 4.52 2.92 -11.06
CA THR A 65 3.59 4.05 -11.29
C THR A 65 4.06 5.33 -10.62
N GLY A 66 4.98 5.24 -9.67
CA GLY A 66 5.49 6.37 -8.90
C GLY A 66 4.46 6.95 -7.92
N GLN A 67 3.41 6.20 -7.59
CA GLN A 67 2.37 6.65 -6.66
C GLN A 67 2.73 6.41 -5.18
N GLY A 68 3.76 5.60 -4.87
CA GLY A 68 4.24 5.37 -3.51
C GLY A 68 3.73 4.08 -2.87
N GLY A 69 3.41 3.07 -3.70
CA GLY A 69 3.13 1.70 -3.28
C GLY A 69 1.90 1.53 -2.38
N PHE A 70 1.87 0.45 -1.59
CA PHE A 70 0.70 0.07 -0.78
C PHE A 70 0.24 1.16 0.18
N ALA A 71 1.16 1.94 0.72
CA ALA A 71 0.83 2.95 1.72
C ALA A 71 -0.06 4.06 1.13
N THR A 72 0.23 4.49 -0.11
CA THR A 72 -0.61 5.45 -0.83
C THR A 72 -1.94 4.82 -1.28
N LEU A 73 -1.92 3.55 -1.72
CA LEU A 73 -3.15 2.83 -2.07
C LEU A 73 -4.09 2.73 -0.87
N LEU A 74 -3.56 2.43 0.32
CA LEU A 74 -4.35 2.39 1.55
C LEU A 74 -4.92 3.77 1.92
N ALA A 75 -4.14 4.85 1.78
CA ALA A 75 -4.63 6.21 1.99
C ALA A 75 -5.78 6.56 1.03
N ASN A 76 -5.66 6.14 -0.24
CA ASN A 76 -6.71 6.32 -1.23
C ASN A 76 -7.97 5.50 -0.91
N SER A 77 -7.82 4.26 -0.41
CA SER A 77 -8.96 3.43 0.02
C SER A 77 -9.69 4.07 1.20
N PHE A 78 -8.99 4.63 2.18
CA PHE A 78 -9.62 5.37 3.27
C PHE A 78 -10.48 6.53 2.76
N THR A 79 -10.03 7.23 1.72
CA THR A 79 -10.78 8.33 1.11
C THR A 79 -11.95 7.81 0.27
N ASN A 80 -11.68 6.88 -0.65
CA ASN A 80 -12.63 6.53 -1.72
C ASN A 80 -13.68 5.51 -1.27
N GLU A 81 -13.31 4.58 -0.39
CA GLU A 81 -14.19 3.49 0.06
C GLU A 81 -14.85 3.79 1.40
N PHE A 82 -14.13 4.48 2.30
CA PHE A 82 -14.61 4.76 3.65
C PHE A 82 -15.02 6.22 3.88
N GLY A 83 -14.78 7.11 2.90
CA GLY A 83 -15.26 8.50 2.93
C GLY A 83 -14.53 9.41 3.92
N TYR A 84 -13.30 9.08 4.33
CA TYR A 84 -12.50 9.94 5.19
C TYR A 84 -11.85 11.09 4.41
N GLN A 85 -11.70 12.23 5.07
CA GLN A 85 -10.75 13.26 4.66
C GLN A 85 -9.36 12.88 5.20
N VAL A 86 -8.53 12.25 4.35
CA VAL A 86 -7.25 11.67 4.80
C VAL A 86 -6.11 12.69 4.74
N THR A 87 -5.42 12.87 5.87
CA THR A 87 -4.06 13.41 5.91
C THR A 87 -3.10 12.24 5.94
N TYR A 88 -2.19 12.14 4.97
CA TYR A 88 -1.26 11.02 4.82
C TYR A 88 0.19 11.49 4.82
N ARG A 89 1.04 10.81 5.61
CA ARG A 89 2.49 11.00 5.58
C ARG A 89 3.21 9.66 5.51
N ASN A 90 4.22 9.60 4.64
CA ASN A 90 5.06 8.43 4.42
C ASN A 90 6.48 8.69 4.96
N PHE A 91 6.91 7.85 5.90
CA PHE A 91 8.25 7.82 6.48
C PHE A 91 8.95 6.49 6.19
N GLY A 92 8.72 5.90 5.01
CA GLY A 92 9.48 4.77 4.49
C GLY A 92 10.87 5.20 4.06
N ILE A 93 11.89 4.42 4.40
CA ILE A 93 13.26 4.59 3.86
C ILE A 93 13.83 3.22 3.54
N SER A 94 14.16 3.02 2.28
CA SER A 94 14.72 1.77 1.75
C SER A 94 15.95 1.32 2.54
N GLY A 95 16.04 0.02 2.78
CA GLY A 95 17.14 -0.60 3.49
C GLY A 95 17.15 -0.40 5.01
N ASN A 96 16.19 0.34 5.58
CA ASN A 96 16.16 0.55 7.02
C ASN A 96 15.85 -0.74 7.78
N THR A 97 16.67 -1.03 8.78
CA THR A 97 16.47 -2.07 9.79
C THR A 97 15.67 -1.54 10.96
N SER A 98 15.17 -2.44 11.82
CA SER A 98 14.50 -2.06 13.08
C SER A 98 15.32 -1.10 13.95
N SER A 99 16.63 -1.22 13.97
CA SER A 99 17.53 -0.29 14.70
C SER A 99 17.52 1.11 14.09
N GLN A 100 17.53 1.22 12.76
CA GLN A 100 17.54 2.51 12.06
C GLN A 100 16.18 3.18 12.17
N ILE A 101 15.07 2.44 12.01
CA ILE A 101 13.72 2.97 12.24
C ILE A 101 13.60 3.51 13.67
N PHE A 102 14.00 2.73 14.69
CA PHE A 102 13.96 3.18 16.08
C PHE A 102 14.82 4.43 16.32
N LYS A 103 15.99 4.52 15.68
CA LYS A 103 16.84 5.71 15.76
C LYS A 103 16.13 6.94 15.19
N ARG A 104 15.55 6.82 13.99
CA ARG A 104 14.80 7.91 13.35
C ARG A 104 13.62 8.39 14.19
N MET A 105 12.84 7.45 14.78
CA MET A 105 11.73 7.82 15.67
C MET A 105 12.15 8.65 16.91
N LYS A 106 13.45 8.66 17.26
CA LYS A 106 13.99 9.47 18.35
C LYS A 106 14.58 10.81 17.89
N GLU A 107 15.19 10.81 16.69
CA GLU A 107 16.02 11.91 16.21
C GLU A 107 15.33 12.77 15.15
N ASP A 108 14.34 12.24 14.42
CA ASP A 108 13.57 12.96 13.42
C ASP A 108 12.39 13.67 14.08
N SER A 109 12.45 15.00 14.13
CA SER A 109 11.42 15.84 14.73
C SER A 109 10.09 15.74 14.00
N ASP A 110 10.10 15.62 12.68
CA ASP A 110 8.91 15.56 11.84
C ASP A 110 8.15 14.23 12.05
N LEU A 111 8.90 13.12 12.17
CA LEU A 111 8.32 11.83 12.51
C LEU A 111 7.79 11.84 13.95
N ALA A 112 8.53 12.42 14.88
CA ALA A 112 8.10 12.51 16.28
C ALA A 112 6.83 13.35 16.46
N GLU A 113 6.67 14.41 15.67
CA GLU A 113 5.45 15.23 15.65
C GLU A 113 4.28 14.47 15.02
N ALA A 114 4.49 13.84 13.84
CA ALA A 114 3.48 13.07 13.16
C ALA A 114 2.90 11.92 14.03
N LEU A 115 3.73 11.30 14.85
CA LEU A 115 3.30 10.21 15.76
C LEU A 115 2.34 10.69 16.86
N LYS A 116 2.35 11.98 17.24
CA LYS A 116 1.45 12.49 18.29
C LYS A 116 0.00 12.56 17.82
N ASP A 117 -0.18 12.94 16.56
CA ASP A 117 -1.48 13.29 16.01
C ASP A 117 -2.06 12.22 15.09
N ALA A 118 -1.32 11.14 14.83
CA ALA A 118 -1.77 10.06 13.96
C ALA A 118 -2.96 9.29 14.55
N ASP A 119 -3.97 9.02 13.73
CA ASP A 119 -5.12 8.19 14.07
C ASP A 119 -4.85 6.71 13.82
N VAL A 120 -3.97 6.39 12.88
CA VAL A 120 -3.57 5.02 12.53
C VAL A 120 -2.15 5.01 11.96
N MET A 121 -1.41 3.95 12.27
CA MET A 121 -0.04 3.75 11.77
C MET A 121 0.12 2.37 11.15
N THR A 122 0.73 2.30 9.97
CA THR A 122 1.32 1.06 9.44
C THR A 122 2.84 1.04 9.67
N LEU A 123 3.39 -0.15 9.88
CA LEU A 123 4.82 -0.34 10.11
C LEU A 123 5.35 -1.52 9.29
N THR A 124 6.25 -1.28 8.34
CA THR A 124 7.04 -2.33 7.71
C THR A 124 8.42 -2.40 8.34
N VAL A 125 8.81 -3.57 8.84
CA VAL A 125 10.08 -3.76 9.55
C VAL A 125 10.44 -5.24 9.65
N GLY A 126 11.71 -5.55 9.61
CA GLY A 126 12.21 -6.89 9.87
C GLY A 126 12.87 -7.56 8.66
N GLY A 127 12.44 -7.27 7.43
CA GLY A 127 13.02 -7.81 6.21
C GLY A 127 14.53 -7.50 6.09
N ASN A 128 14.90 -6.26 6.35
CA ASN A 128 16.33 -5.86 6.33
C ASN A 128 17.13 -6.40 7.53
N ASP A 129 16.50 -6.64 8.68
CA ASP A 129 17.13 -7.31 9.80
C ASP A 129 17.45 -8.77 9.43
N LEU A 130 16.48 -9.48 8.85
CA LEU A 130 16.66 -10.84 8.35
C LEU A 130 17.75 -10.89 7.26
N ARG A 131 17.67 -10.00 6.26
CA ARG A 131 18.65 -9.91 5.16
C ARG A 131 20.07 -9.74 5.69
N LYS A 132 20.30 -8.95 6.73
CA LYS A 132 21.63 -8.81 7.37
C LYS A 132 22.14 -10.12 7.95
N VAL A 133 21.28 -10.95 8.54
CA VAL A 133 21.65 -12.26 9.08
C VAL A 133 22.04 -13.20 7.94
N ILE A 134 21.25 -13.24 6.86
CA ILE A 134 21.54 -14.04 5.67
C ILE A 134 22.92 -13.69 5.10
N LEU A 135 23.16 -12.39 4.85
CA LEU A 135 24.42 -11.94 4.25
C LEU A 135 25.64 -12.23 5.13
N LYS A 136 25.49 -12.16 6.46
CA LYS A 136 26.56 -12.44 7.40
C LYS A 136 26.93 -13.94 7.48
N ASN A 137 25.97 -14.82 7.22
CA ASN A 137 26.10 -16.26 7.40
C ASN A 137 25.92 -17.03 6.07
N PHE A 138 26.12 -16.37 4.94
CA PHE A 138 25.80 -16.89 3.61
C PHE A 138 26.38 -18.28 3.30
N THR A 139 27.55 -18.63 3.87
CA THR A 139 28.23 -19.91 3.68
C THR A 139 27.73 -21.03 4.60
N ASN A 140 26.91 -20.70 5.61
CA ASN A 140 26.39 -21.66 6.59
C ASN A 140 25.04 -21.21 7.12
N LEU A 141 24.00 -21.37 6.29
CA LEU A 141 22.63 -20.99 6.60
C LEU A 141 21.90 -22.15 7.28
N ASP A 142 22.11 -22.31 8.58
CA ASP A 142 21.30 -23.18 9.42
C ASP A 142 20.14 -22.39 10.04
N VAL A 143 18.95 -23.02 10.14
CA VAL A 143 17.75 -22.38 10.70
C VAL A 143 17.97 -21.86 12.11
N SER A 144 18.77 -22.56 12.92
CA SER A 144 19.10 -22.15 14.29
C SER A 144 19.93 -20.87 14.36
N THR A 145 20.66 -20.53 13.30
CA THR A 145 21.44 -19.28 13.19
C THR A 145 20.54 -18.05 13.31
N PHE A 146 19.26 -18.18 12.99
CA PHE A 146 18.29 -17.08 13.00
C PHE A 146 17.58 -16.88 14.34
N ASP A 147 17.63 -17.83 15.27
CA ASP A 147 16.86 -17.79 16.54
C ASP A 147 17.21 -16.58 17.41
N LYS A 148 18.50 -16.37 17.69
CA LYS A 148 18.96 -15.21 18.48
C LYS A 148 18.72 -13.88 17.76
N PRO A 149 19.06 -13.72 16.47
CA PRO A 149 18.73 -12.51 15.71
C PRO A 149 17.23 -12.18 15.67
N ALA A 150 16.34 -13.17 15.52
CA ALA A 150 14.90 -12.96 15.55
C ALA A 150 14.44 -12.43 16.92
N THR A 151 14.91 -13.03 18.00
CA THR A 151 14.63 -12.56 19.37
C THR A 151 15.11 -11.12 19.59
N GLU A 152 16.30 -10.76 19.13
CA GLU A 152 16.83 -9.41 19.24
C GLU A 152 16.05 -8.40 18.38
N TYR A 153 15.61 -8.81 17.19
CA TYR A 153 14.67 -8.05 16.37
C TYR A 153 13.36 -7.82 17.13
N GLY A 154 12.75 -8.86 17.68
CA GLY A 154 11.50 -8.75 18.43
C GLY A 154 11.59 -7.77 19.61
N LYS A 155 12.71 -7.75 20.35
CA LYS A 155 12.96 -6.75 21.40
C LYS A 155 13.02 -5.31 20.86
N ARG A 156 13.60 -5.13 19.67
CA ARG A 156 13.63 -3.81 19.01
C ARG A 156 12.26 -3.39 18.52
N LEU A 157 11.46 -4.31 17.99
CA LEU A 157 10.08 -4.06 17.60
C LEU A 157 9.25 -3.56 18.80
N GLU A 158 9.37 -4.18 19.98
CA GLU A 158 8.72 -3.69 21.20
C GLU A 158 9.13 -2.25 21.53
N LYS A 159 10.41 -1.90 21.37
CA LYS A 159 10.90 -0.52 21.59
C LYS A 159 10.30 0.46 20.58
N ILE A 160 10.16 0.06 19.31
CA ILE A 160 9.51 0.86 18.26
C ILE A 160 8.05 1.13 18.64
N ILE A 161 7.29 0.08 19.00
CA ILE A 161 5.88 0.21 19.40
C ILE A 161 5.74 1.15 20.61
N ARG A 162 6.56 0.96 21.66
CA ARG A 162 6.54 1.85 22.84
C ARG A 162 6.87 3.29 22.48
N ARG A 163 7.85 3.51 21.60
CA ARG A 163 8.23 4.84 21.15
C ARG A 163 7.11 5.49 20.34
N ALA A 164 6.45 4.76 19.44
CA ALA A 164 5.31 5.27 18.69
C ALA A 164 4.18 5.74 19.61
N ARG A 165 3.96 5.04 20.72
CA ARG A 165 2.90 5.34 21.68
C ARG A 165 3.28 6.23 22.85
N GLU A 166 4.49 6.74 22.88
CA GLU A 166 4.96 7.59 24.00
C GLU A 166 4.13 8.86 24.18
N LYS A 167 3.68 9.46 23.07
CA LYS A 167 2.84 10.67 23.04
C LYS A 167 1.42 10.42 22.53
N ASN A 168 1.15 9.24 22.03
CA ASN A 168 -0.14 8.80 21.52
C ASN A 168 -0.43 7.36 22.01
N PRO A 169 -0.80 7.17 23.28
CA PRO A 169 -0.84 5.86 23.94
C PRO A 169 -1.80 4.85 23.27
N ASN A 170 -2.85 5.34 22.62
CA ASN A 170 -3.89 4.53 22.01
C ASN A 170 -3.74 4.35 20.50
N LEU A 171 -2.64 4.83 19.90
CA LEU A 171 -2.40 4.73 18.46
C LEU A 171 -2.54 3.27 17.97
N PRO A 172 -3.50 2.96 17.09
CA PRO A 172 -3.57 1.67 16.44
C PRO A 172 -2.37 1.49 15.50
N ILE A 173 -1.67 0.36 15.63
CA ILE A 173 -0.47 0.06 14.85
C ILE A 173 -0.64 -1.27 14.13
N TYR A 174 -0.51 -1.27 12.81
CA TYR A 174 -0.53 -2.45 11.97
C TYR A 174 0.88 -2.78 11.51
N VAL A 175 1.46 -3.84 12.07
CA VAL A 175 2.80 -4.31 11.75
C VAL A 175 2.69 -5.31 10.61
N ILE A 176 3.17 -4.93 9.43
CA ILE A 176 3.15 -5.76 8.23
C ILE A 176 4.25 -6.83 8.37
N GLY A 177 3.89 -8.08 8.15
CA GLY A 177 4.83 -9.20 8.15
C GLY A 177 5.83 -9.14 7.00
N ILE A 178 6.82 -10.03 7.05
CA ILE A 178 7.73 -10.26 5.94
C ILE A 178 7.28 -11.47 5.11
N TYR A 179 7.74 -11.56 3.87
CA TYR A 179 7.48 -12.67 2.97
C TYR A 179 8.79 -13.27 2.47
N ASN A 180 8.73 -14.49 1.90
CA ASN A 180 9.86 -15.19 1.34
C ASN A 180 10.01 -14.88 -0.17
N PRO A 181 10.92 -13.99 -0.57
CA PRO A 181 11.15 -13.69 -1.98
C PRO A 181 11.94 -14.77 -2.70
N PHE A 182 12.54 -15.70 -1.96
CA PHE A 182 13.43 -16.73 -2.50
C PHE A 182 12.68 -17.98 -2.98
N TYR A 183 11.46 -18.20 -2.53
CA TYR A 183 10.72 -19.47 -2.69
C TYR A 183 10.68 -19.99 -4.13
N LEU A 184 10.35 -19.13 -5.11
CA LEU A 184 10.30 -19.51 -6.52
C LEU A 184 11.65 -19.35 -7.25
N ASN A 185 12.46 -18.37 -6.83
CA ASN A 185 13.72 -18.06 -7.49
C ASN A 185 14.87 -18.97 -7.05
N PHE A 186 14.79 -19.55 -5.85
CA PHE A 186 15.82 -20.39 -5.23
C PHE A 186 15.16 -21.60 -4.51
N PRO A 187 14.55 -22.52 -5.26
CA PRO A 187 13.79 -23.65 -4.70
C PRO A 187 14.64 -24.59 -3.85
N GLU A 188 15.96 -24.57 -4.01
CA GLU A 188 16.92 -25.29 -3.16
C GLU A 188 17.05 -24.73 -1.74
N LEU A 189 16.62 -23.47 -1.51
CA LEU A 189 16.65 -22.83 -0.19
C LEU A 189 15.35 -23.14 0.61
N THR A 190 15.05 -24.44 0.78
CA THR A 190 13.82 -24.91 1.44
C THR A 190 13.65 -24.38 2.85
N ASP A 191 14.75 -24.21 3.59
CA ASP A 191 14.73 -23.75 4.97
C ASP A 191 14.40 -22.27 5.12
N MET A 192 14.47 -21.49 4.04
CA MET A 192 14.14 -20.05 4.09
C MET A 192 12.66 -19.80 4.44
N GLN A 193 11.77 -20.71 4.06
CA GLN A 193 10.36 -20.58 4.48
C GLN A 193 10.24 -20.73 6.01
N LEU A 194 10.91 -21.71 6.61
CA LEU A 194 10.91 -21.90 8.05
C LEU A 194 11.50 -20.68 8.79
N VAL A 195 12.53 -20.05 8.23
CA VAL A 195 13.13 -18.84 8.77
C VAL A 195 12.15 -17.66 8.73
N VAL A 196 11.47 -17.45 7.60
CA VAL A 196 10.45 -16.39 7.45
C VAL A 196 9.28 -16.63 8.41
N ASP A 197 8.80 -17.86 8.51
CA ASP A 197 7.71 -18.23 9.42
C ASP A 197 8.08 -17.95 10.89
N LYS A 198 9.28 -18.35 11.33
CA LYS A 198 9.79 -18.03 12.66
C LYS A 198 9.89 -16.52 12.92
N TRP A 199 10.33 -15.77 11.92
CA TRP A 199 10.44 -14.30 12.03
C TRP A 199 9.08 -13.65 12.18
N ASN A 200 8.11 -14.09 11.38
CA ASN A 200 6.73 -13.64 11.46
C ASN A 200 6.06 -14.04 12.78
N GLN A 201 6.30 -15.27 13.27
CA GLN A 201 5.84 -15.73 14.60
C GLN A 201 6.41 -14.86 15.74
N GLU A 202 7.70 -14.50 15.68
CA GLU A 202 8.31 -13.58 16.64
C GLU A 202 7.63 -12.20 16.57
N THR A 203 7.41 -11.67 15.35
CA THR A 203 6.71 -10.39 15.14
C THR A 203 5.31 -10.44 15.77
N GLU A 204 4.52 -11.45 15.44
CA GLU A 204 3.17 -11.63 15.97
C GLU A 204 3.15 -11.78 17.49
N SER A 205 4.07 -12.60 18.04
CA SER A 205 4.22 -12.79 19.49
C SER A 205 4.50 -11.47 20.22
N ARG A 206 5.26 -10.55 19.59
CA ARG A 206 5.57 -9.25 20.18
C ARG A 206 4.41 -8.26 20.07
N THR A 207 3.72 -8.24 18.94
CA THR A 207 2.56 -7.36 18.74
C THR A 207 1.42 -7.70 19.69
N ARG A 208 1.15 -8.98 19.93
CA ARG A 208 0.11 -9.46 20.87
C ARG A 208 0.28 -8.98 22.32
N LYS A 209 1.45 -8.49 22.71
CA LYS A 209 1.69 -7.91 24.04
C LYS A 209 1.09 -6.52 24.22
N PHE A 210 0.60 -5.92 23.14
CA PHE A 210 0.08 -4.55 23.13
C PHE A 210 -1.35 -4.51 22.60
N SER A 211 -2.28 -4.01 23.39
CA SER A 211 -3.65 -3.76 22.91
C SER A 211 -3.64 -2.78 21.74
N GLY A 212 -4.44 -3.03 20.68
CA GLY A 212 -4.51 -2.16 19.49
C GLY A 212 -3.24 -2.17 18.63
N VAL A 213 -2.38 -3.20 18.77
CA VAL A 213 -1.28 -3.47 17.84
C VAL A 213 -1.55 -4.81 17.16
N TYR A 214 -1.55 -4.80 15.85
CA TYR A 214 -1.98 -5.93 15.03
C TYR A 214 -0.85 -6.39 14.11
N PHE A 215 -0.64 -7.70 14.01
CA PHE A 215 0.21 -8.30 12.99
C PHE A 215 -0.63 -8.56 11.74
N VAL A 216 -0.10 -8.13 10.58
CA VAL A 216 -0.73 -8.34 9.27
C VAL A 216 0.13 -9.31 8.46
N PRO A 217 -0.28 -10.59 8.33
CA PRO A 217 0.48 -11.57 7.54
C PRO A 217 0.34 -11.27 6.05
N ILE A 218 1.47 -11.25 5.33
CA ILE A 218 1.50 -11.05 3.87
C ILE A 218 2.27 -12.16 3.14
N ASN A 219 2.94 -13.07 3.86
CA ASN A 219 3.75 -14.10 3.23
C ASN A 219 2.96 -14.92 2.23
N ASP A 220 1.81 -15.46 2.66
CA ASP A 220 0.98 -16.35 1.84
C ASP A 220 0.35 -15.66 0.63
N LEU A 221 0.30 -14.34 0.63
CA LEU A 221 -0.19 -13.55 -0.49
C LEU A 221 0.88 -13.34 -1.57
N LEU A 222 2.16 -13.38 -1.20
CA LEU A 222 3.25 -12.94 -2.09
C LEU A 222 4.21 -14.06 -2.51
N TYR A 223 4.50 -15.05 -1.65
CA TYR A 223 5.64 -15.94 -1.87
C TYR A 223 5.48 -16.92 -3.02
N LYS A 224 4.25 -17.33 -3.36
CA LYS A 224 3.95 -18.28 -4.45
C LYS A 224 3.57 -17.61 -5.78
N GLY A 225 3.43 -16.30 -5.84
CA GLY A 225 2.87 -15.61 -7.00
C GLY A 225 1.34 -15.81 -7.14
N LEU A 226 0.75 -15.28 -8.21
CA LEU A 226 -0.70 -15.34 -8.45
C LEU A 226 -1.25 -16.74 -8.67
N GLU A 227 -0.45 -17.66 -9.23
CA GLU A 227 -0.90 -19.00 -9.65
C GLU A 227 -0.39 -20.11 -8.71
N GLY A 228 0.07 -19.76 -7.52
CA GLY A 228 0.58 -20.69 -6.54
C GLY A 228 1.89 -21.35 -6.98
N GLU A 229 2.03 -22.68 -6.81
CA GLU A 229 3.26 -23.42 -7.13
C GLU A 229 3.60 -23.45 -8.64
N GLN A 230 2.68 -23.01 -9.50
CA GLN A 230 2.85 -22.96 -10.96
C GLN A 230 3.19 -21.55 -11.45
N GLY A 231 3.77 -20.68 -10.64
CA GLY A 231 4.12 -19.32 -11.04
C GLY A 231 4.55 -19.24 -12.49
N VAL A 232 3.63 -18.82 -13.40
CA VAL A 232 3.82 -19.02 -14.84
C VAL A 232 4.66 -17.89 -15.40
N SER A 233 5.84 -18.23 -15.80
CA SER A 233 6.51 -17.56 -16.90
C SER A 233 6.09 -18.20 -18.22
N VAL A 234 5.28 -17.54 -18.99
CA VAL A 234 4.73 -18.07 -20.26
C VAL A 234 5.79 -18.25 -21.34
N ASN A 235 7.03 -17.81 -21.17
CA ASN A 235 8.06 -17.86 -22.23
C ASN A 235 9.52 -18.05 -21.81
N THR A 236 9.82 -18.39 -20.58
CA THR A 236 11.22 -18.69 -20.20
C THR A 236 11.25 -19.92 -19.30
N SER A 237 12.28 -20.74 -19.46
CA SER A 237 12.53 -21.94 -18.66
C SER A 237 12.83 -21.67 -17.17
N LYS A 238 12.51 -20.50 -16.65
CA LYS A 238 12.62 -20.09 -15.25
C LYS A 238 11.25 -19.75 -14.69
N ILE A 239 10.87 -20.44 -13.63
CA ILE A 239 9.75 -20.07 -12.78
C ILE A 239 10.14 -18.77 -12.08
N ALA A 240 9.34 -17.71 -12.24
CA ALA A 240 9.56 -16.43 -11.57
C ALA A 240 8.29 -16.00 -10.85
N ASN A 241 8.44 -15.33 -9.72
CA ASN A 241 7.32 -14.79 -8.97
C ASN A 241 6.78 -13.53 -9.67
N ASN A 242 5.56 -13.63 -10.23
CA ASN A 242 4.91 -12.55 -10.97
C ASN A 242 4.33 -11.42 -10.10
N LEU A 243 4.43 -11.54 -8.77
CA LEU A 243 4.09 -10.49 -7.80
C LEU A 243 5.30 -9.66 -7.38
N LEU A 244 6.52 -10.10 -7.79
CA LEU A 244 7.75 -9.39 -7.45
C LEU A 244 8.23 -8.51 -8.61
N TYR A 245 8.96 -7.45 -8.24
CA TYR A 245 9.53 -6.49 -9.15
C TYR A 245 10.66 -7.14 -9.97
N GLY A 246 10.58 -7.03 -11.29
CA GLY A 246 11.45 -7.79 -12.19
C GLY A 246 12.94 -7.40 -12.13
N GLU A 247 13.27 -6.19 -11.69
CA GLU A 247 14.66 -5.73 -11.63
C GLU A 247 15.42 -6.29 -10.41
N ASP A 248 14.72 -6.54 -9.30
CA ASP A 248 15.39 -7.04 -8.09
C ASP A 248 14.87 -8.39 -7.60
N SER A 249 13.73 -8.84 -8.10
CA SER A 249 13.07 -10.08 -7.68
C SER A 249 12.87 -10.21 -6.17
N PHE A 250 12.75 -9.08 -5.50
CA PHE A 250 12.67 -8.99 -4.05
C PHE A 250 11.49 -8.14 -3.58
N HIS A 251 11.30 -6.92 -4.12
CA HIS A 251 10.17 -6.08 -3.76
C HIS A 251 8.91 -6.49 -4.51
N PRO A 252 7.70 -6.26 -3.96
CA PRO A 252 6.47 -6.41 -4.70
C PRO A 252 6.43 -5.44 -5.89
N ASN A 253 5.85 -5.90 -6.99
CA ASN A 253 5.53 -5.03 -8.13
C ASN A 253 4.13 -4.41 -7.98
N ASN A 254 3.62 -3.76 -9.02
CA ASN A 254 2.29 -3.10 -8.98
C ASN A 254 1.11 -4.07 -8.73
N THR A 255 1.30 -5.37 -8.94
CA THR A 255 0.28 -6.40 -8.67
C THR A 255 0.43 -6.96 -7.25
N GLY A 256 1.68 -7.07 -6.76
CA GLY A 256 1.98 -7.53 -5.40
C GLY A 256 1.74 -6.46 -4.37
#